data_39b5e9f7ec70130b62b9174e44cdf288
#
_entry.id   39b5e9f7ec70130b62b9174e44cdf288
#
_cell.length_a   1.000
_cell.length_b   1.000
_cell.length_c   1.000
_cell.angle_alpha   90.00
_cell.angle_beta   90.00
_cell.angle_gamma   90.00
#
_symmetry.space_group_name_H-M   'P 1'
#
loop_
_entity.id
_entity.type
_entity.pdbx_description
1 polymer ?
#
loop_
_entity_poly.entity_id
_entity_poly.type
_entity_poly.pdbx_seq_one_letter_code
_entity_poly.pdbx_strand_id
1 'polypeptide(L)'
;ERVRQRIARALFHEYGISVDDMDPDFKVKVDGSNKKVDIAIFEPGTEHTIENVRRLVVCQKELKLGNKGAYKMRDHEQAEKEFEILHGAMTVCENCKYGLWTNGLEFFFFQTARTRFDVKFKPIGDWPLGDESIGTRDVVSHAKLRRADPEMLRTAFRRCHNFIHGNEGMPKDAAFWQFLYLIFAKMFDERQPADARRFWAGATEQFEDSGRKAIRRRVLPLFEEVKKKHSSIFRGNEEITLSDRALSFMVNELAKYDFGRTDVDAKGAAYQEIVGTNLRGDRGQYFTPRGAIKLMVEILDPQPGERVLDPACGTGGFLIATLDHLNRRFHAEESVALGDESTEEFLSLRERLGAFVTKNLFGADFDQFLVRATQMNVVMASNAEANLFHMNSLEFPAGHLAGV
;
A
#
# COMPACT_ATOMS: atom_id res chain seq x y z
N GLU A 1 11.84 4.84 18.58
CA GLU A 1 12.31 3.46 18.37
C GLU A 1 11.39 2.67 17.43
N ARG A 2 10.09 2.58 17.71
CA ARG A 2 9.14 1.82 16.89
C ARG A 2 9.08 2.27 15.43
N VAL A 3 9.10 3.59 15.16
CA VAL A 3 9.16 4.13 13.80
C VAL A 3 10.47 3.73 13.14
N ARG A 4 11.61 3.89 13.82
CA ARG A 4 12.94 3.53 13.31
C ARG A 4 13.03 2.06 12.92
N GLN A 5 12.56 1.14 13.77
CA GLN A 5 12.56 -0.31 13.47
C GLN A 5 11.73 -0.65 12.24
N ARG A 6 10.54 -0.03 12.09
CA ARG A 6 9.70 -0.22 10.91
C ARG A 6 10.39 0.28 9.65
N ILE A 7 11.05 1.45 9.71
CA ILE A 7 11.77 1.99 8.57
C ILE A 7 13.00 1.12 8.23
N ALA A 8 13.77 0.67 9.22
CA ALA A 8 14.91 -0.24 8.97
C ALA A 8 14.47 -1.53 8.26
N ARG A 9 13.35 -2.13 8.69
CA ARG A 9 12.76 -3.27 7.97
C ARG A 9 12.36 -2.94 6.53
N ALA A 10 11.72 -1.79 6.31
CA ALA A 10 11.36 -1.37 4.97
C ALA A 10 12.60 -1.15 4.09
N LEU A 11 13.65 -0.55 4.62
CA LEU A 11 14.92 -0.36 3.90
C LEU A 11 15.51 -1.71 3.45
N PHE A 12 15.46 -2.72 4.30
CA PHE A 12 15.92 -4.07 3.95
C PHE A 12 15.00 -4.75 2.93
N HIS A 13 13.69 -4.86 3.23
CA HIS A 13 12.76 -5.66 2.41
C HIS A 13 12.31 -4.98 1.13
N GLU A 14 12.10 -3.65 1.14
CA GLU A 14 11.56 -2.92 0.00
C GLU A 14 12.65 -2.25 -0.86
N TYR A 15 13.74 -1.81 -0.24
CA TYR A 15 14.83 -1.12 -0.95
C TYR A 15 16.06 -1.99 -1.18
N GLY A 16 16.10 -3.20 -0.60
CA GLY A 16 17.22 -4.14 -0.76
C GLY A 16 18.53 -3.66 -0.12
N ILE A 17 18.45 -2.77 0.88
CA ILE A 17 19.64 -2.25 1.56
C ILE A 17 20.05 -3.25 2.63
N SER A 18 21.34 -3.70 2.60
CA SER A 18 21.85 -4.62 3.61
C SER A 18 21.83 -3.99 5.01
N VAL A 19 21.59 -4.81 6.02
CA VAL A 19 21.71 -4.37 7.43
C VAL A 19 23.14 -3.94 7.74
N ASP A 20 24.13 -4.59 7.12
CA ASP A 20 25.54 -4.26 7.29
C ASP A 20 25.94 -2.88 6.73
N ASP A 21 25.11 -2.32 5.85
CA ASP A 21 25.30 -0.98 5.28
C ASP A 21 24.51 0.10 6.02
N MET A 22 23.91 -0.22 7.18
CA MET A 22 23.10 0.70 8.00
C MET A 22 23.69 0.90 9.39
N ASP A 23 23.88 2.16 9.81
CA ASP A 23 24.19 2.49 11.19
C ASP A 23 23.01 3.19 11.89
N PRO A 24 22.52 2.65 12.99
CA PRO A 24 21.59 3.36 13.86
C PRO A 24 22.33 4.41 14.68
N ASP A 25 21.61 5.49 15.01
CA ASP A 25 22.10 6.51 15.95
C ASP A 25 23.40 7.20 15.52
N PHE A 26 23.57 7.37 14.20
CA PHE A 26 24.77 7.96 13.62
C PHE A 26 24.93 9.45 14.02
N LYS A 27 26.15 9.82 14.43
CA LYS A 27 26.42 11.19 14.90
C LYS A 27 27.12 12.01 13.84
N VAL A 28 26.54 13.17 13.53
CA VAL A 28 27.08 14.16 12.59
C VAL A 28 27.26 15.50 13.29
N LYS A 29 28.38 16.16 13.05
CA LYS A 29 28.66 17.47 13.63
C LYS A 29 28.09 18.56 12.73
N VAL A 30 26.93 19.14 13.11
CA VAL A 30 26.25 20.23 12.41
C VAL A 30 26.41 21.51 13.20
N ASP A 31 26.92 22.58 12.60
CA ASP A 31 27.14 23.88 13.22
C ASP A 31 27.87 23.80 14.59
N GLY A 32 28.91 22.95 14.64
CA GLY A 32 29.70 22.75 15.85
C GLY A 32 29.04 21.84 16.91
N SER A 33 27.77 21.46 16.75
CA SER A 33 27.02 20.61 17.67
C SER A 33 26.87 19.19 17.13
N ASN A 34 27.03 18.18 17.98
CA ASN A 34 26.75 16.80 17.63
C ASN A 34 25.23 16.61 17.47
N LYS A 35 24.78 16.35 16.26
CA LYS A 35 23.41 15.95 15.96
C LYS A 35 23.37 14.45 15.69
N LYS A 36 22.28 13.83 16.05
CA LYS A 36 22.05 12.39 15.87
C LYS A 36 21.00 12.19 14.77
N VAL A 37 21.31 11.36 13.78
CA VAL A 37 20.36 10.84 12.81
C VAL A 37 20.02 9.40 13.14
N ASP A 38 18.78 9.00 12.91
CA ASP A 38 18.28 7.69 13.37
C ASP A 38 18.84 6.52 12.58
N ILE A 39 19.04 6.69 11.26
CA ILE A 39 19.69 5.69 10.41
C ILE A 39 20.55 6.41 9.38
N ALA A 40 21.83 6.06 9.31
CA ALA A 40 22.70 6.40 8.18
C ALA A 40 22.88 5.18 7.28
N ILE A 41 22.88 5.38 5.98
CA ILE A 41 23.03 4.31 4.98
C ILE A 41 24.27 4.65 4.15
N PHE A 42 25.19 3.69 4.10
CA PHE A 42 26.49 3.83 3.48
C PHE A 42 26.54 3.20 2.08
N GLU A 43 27.60 3.51 1.37
CA GLU A 43 27.91 2.78 0.14
C GLU A 43 28.25 1.33 0.46
N PRO A 44 27.67 0.34 -0.24
CA PRO A 44 27.85 -1.07 0.09
C PRO A 44 29.32 -1.48 0.21
N GLY A 45 29.69 -2.15 1.31
CA GLY A 45 31.01 -2.68 1.56
C GLY A 45 32.08 -1.64 1.86
N THR A 46 31.71 -0.40 2.22
CA THR A 46 32.64 0.65 2.63
C THR A 46 32.66 0.85 4.15
N GLU A 47 33.71 1.53 4.66
CA GLU A 47 33.75 1.94 6.06
C GLU A 47 32.65 2.95 6.37
N HIS A 48 32.09 2.90 7.58
CA HIS A 48 30.99 3.77 8.02
C HIS A 48 31.52 5.14 8.46
N THR A 49 31.94 5.92 7.47
CA THR A 49 32.44 7.30 7.67
C THR A 49 31.50 8.31 7.01
N ILE A 50 31.66 9.58 7.37
CA ILE A 50 30.81 10.69 6.85
C ILE A 50 30.89 10.75 5.32
N GLU A 51 32.03 10.46 4.74
CA GLU A 51 32.27 10.50 3.28
C GLU A 51 31.51 9.41 2.53
N ASN A 52 31.24 8.29 3.20
CA ASN A 52 30.59 7.12 2.60
C ASN A 52 29.07 7.10 2.78
N VAL A 53 28.51 8.11 3.50
CA VAL A 53 27.07 8.24 3.65
C VAL A 53 26.39 8.56 2.32
N ARG A 54 25.39 7.77 1.95
CA ARG A 54 24.60 7.95 0.72
C ARG A 54 23.18 8.41 1.01
N ARG A 55 22.60 7.95 2.12
CA ARG A 55 21.23 8.30 2.51
C ARG A 55 21.14 8.49 4.02
N LEU A 56 20.26 9.38 4.46
CA LEU A 56 20.01 9.65 5.88
C LEU A 56 18.52 9.57 6.20
N VAL A 57 18.21 9.05 7.39
CA VAL A 57 16.85 8.98 7.91
C VAL A 57 16.77 9.63 9.29
N VAL A 58 15.83 10.54 9.45
CA VAL A 58 15.43 11.11 10.74
C VAL A 58 14.02 10.65 11.07
N CYS A 59 13.87 9.98 12.21
CA CYS A 59 12.61 9.46 12.71
C CYS A 59 12.15 10.27 13.93
N GLN A 60 10.92 10.71 13.91
CA GLN A 60 10.30 11.29 15.09
C GLN A 60 9.31 10.33 15.74
N LYS A 61 8.78 10.73 16.88
CA LYS A 61 7.80 9.93 17.63
C LYS A 61 6.57 9.68 16.77
N GLU A 62 6.07 8.44 16.81
CA GLU A 62 4.87 8.04 16.11
C GLU A 62 3.69 8.95 16.47
N LEU A 63 3.01 9.49 15.46
CA LEU A 63 1.81 10.28 15.63
C LEU A 63 0.68 9.41 16.15
N LYS A 64 0.14 9.79 17.30
CA LYS A 64 -1.10 9.21 17.81
C LYS A 64 -2.27 9.91 17.13
N LEU A 65 -2.99 9.19 16.29
CA LEU A 65 -4.28 9.65 15.78
C LEU A 65 -5.24 9.74 16.96
N GLY A 66 -5.84 10.93 17.18
CA GLY A 66 -6.86 11.10 18.21
C GLY A 66 -8.11 10.25 17.89
N ASN A 67 -9.03 10.10 18.87
CA ASN A 67 -10.26 9.31 18.73
C ASN A 67 -11.18 9.72 17.56
N LYS A 68 -10.97 10.88 16.94
CA LYS A 68 -11.70 11.38 15.77
C LYS A 68 -11.08 10.97 14.42
N GLY A 69 -9.96 10.25 14.43
CA GLY A 69 -9.43 9.48 13.30
C GLY A 69 -8.88 10.25 12.09
N ALA A 70 -9.15 11.53 11.95
CA ALA A 70 -8.69 12.31 10.80
C ALA A 70 -7.48 13.17 11.19
N TYR A 71 -6.34 12.89 10.60
CA TYR A 71 -5.16 13.73 10.68
C TYR A 71 -4.97 14.45 9.34
N LYS A 72 -4.94 15.78 9.38
CA LYS A 72 -4.61 16.58 8.19
C LYS A 72 -3.11 16.45 7.94
N MET A 73 -2.73 15.72 6.92
CA MET A 73 -1.33 15.51 6.54
C MET A 73 -0.75 16.83 6.01
N ARG A 74 0.44 17.17 6.53
CA ARG A 74 1.16 18.37 6.13
C ARG A 74 1.85 18.16 4.78
N ASP A 75 2.05 19.24 4.04
CA ASP A 75 2.99 19.29 2.92
C ASP A 75 4.39 19.69 3.40
N HIS A 76 5.36 19.74 2.48
CA HIS A 76 6.75 20.08 2.79
C HIS A 76 6.89 21.47 3.40
N GLU A 77 6.15 22.47 2.93
CA GLU A 77 6.21 23.83 3.44
C GLU A 77 5.72 23.90 4.88
N GLN A 78 4.62 23.21 5.19
CA GLN A 78 4.04 23.18 6.54
C GLN A 78 4.92 22.45 7.56
N ALA A 79 5.77 21.53 7.09
CA ALA A 79 6.66 20.73 7.93
C ALA A 79 8.13 21.20 7.91
N GLU A 80 8.45 22.29 7.25
CA GLU A 80 9.82 22.75 6.98
C GLU A 80 10.72 22.79 8.23
N LYS A 81 10.18 23.26 9.35
CA LYS A 81 10.92 23.36 10.63
C LYS A 81 11.35 22.00 11.19
N GLU A 82 10.69 20.93 10.79
CA GLU A 82 11.02 19.56 11.25
C GLU A 82 12.29 19.03 10.57
N PHE A 83 12.71 19.61 9.46
CA PHE A 83 13.77 19.08 8.61
C PHE A 83 15.16 19.57 8.97
N GLU A 84 15.32 20.49 9.93
CA GLU A 84 16.60 21.13 10.29
C GLU A 84 17.73 20.11 10.54
N ILE A 85 17.45 19.07 11.33
CA ILE A 85 18.45 18.04 11.64
C ILE A 85 18.83 17.26 10.38
N LEU A 86 17.84 16.85 9.57
CA LEU A 86 18.07 16.10 8.35
C LEU A 86 18.86 16.91 7.33
N HIS A 87 18.42 18.15 7.06
CA HIS A 87 19.07 19.03 6.08
C HIS A 87 20.49 19.42 6.52
N GLY A 88 20.69 19.70 7.81
CA GLY A 88 22.02 19.98 8.36
C GLY A 88 22.96 18.77 8.21
N ALA A 89 22.49 17.56 8.52
CA ALA A 89 23.27 16.34 8.35
C ALA A 89 23.57 16.04 6.89
N MET A 90 22.59 16.21 5.99
CA MET A 90 22.78 16.05 4.54
C MET A 90 23.75 17.10 3.97
N THR A 91 23.85 18.29 4.55
CA THR A 91 24.82 19.31 4.14
C THR A 91 26.23 18.88 4.47
N VAL A 92 26.46 18.35 5.65
CA VAL A 92 27.79 17.92 6.15
C VAL A 92 28.24 16.63 5.45
N CYS A 93 27.34 15.70 5.20
CA CYS A 93 27.65 14.48 4.43
C CYS A 93 27.66 14.79 2.94
N GLU A 94 28.82 15.18 2.40
CA GLU A 94 28.93 15.71 1.03
C GLU A 94 28.41 14.73 -0.06
N ASN A 95 28.57 13.44 0.15
CA ASN A 95 28.15 12.40 -0.77
C ASN A 95 26.71 11.90 -0.52
N CYS A 96 26.00 12.47 0.48
CA CYS A 96 24.61 12.14 0.77
C CYS A 96 23.69 12.65 -0.34
N LYS A 97 23.09 11.72 -1.08
CA LYS A 97 22.19 12.01 -2.21
C LYS A 97 20.75 12.17 -1.78
N TYR A 98 20.31 11.44 -0.76
CA TYR A 98 18.89 11.37 -0.38
C TYR A 98 18.69 11.43 1.13
N GLY A 99 17.56 12.03 1.53
CA GLY A 99 17.12 12.10 2.92
C GLY A 99 15.66 11.69 3.08
N LEU A 100 15.33 11.13 4.23
CA LEU A 100 13.98 10.85 4.67
C LEU A 100 13.73 11.41 6.05
N TRP A 101 12.70 12.22 6.22
CA TRP A 101 12.14 12.53 7.51
C TRP A 101 10.77 11.84 7.67
N THR A 102 10.52 11.25 8.84
CA THR A 102 9.24 10.59 9.11
C THR A 102 8.87 10.58 10.59
N ASN A 103 7.57 10.70 10.89
CA ASN A 103 6.96 10.46 12.20
C ASN A 103 6.10 9.19 12.21
N GLY A 104 6.29 8.32 11.22
CA GLY A 104 5.57 7.06 11.08
C GLY A 104 4.23 7.15 10.34
N LEU A 105 3.71 8.36 10.10
CA LEU A 105 2.54 8.62 9.26
C LEU A 105 2.86 9.55 8.10
N GLU A 106 3.64 10.60 8.34
CA GLU A 106 4.15 11.49 7.30
C GLU A 106 5.54 11.03 6.86
N PHE A 107 5.80 11.04 5.57
CA PHE A 107 7.07 10.69 4.94
C PHE A 107 7.46 11.81 4.00
N PHE A 108 8.59 12.44 4.26
CA PHE A 108 9.12 13.52 3.43
C PHE A 108 10.49 13.11 2.90
N PHE A 109 10.51 12.77 1.63
CA PHE A 109 11.71 12.38 0.92
C PHE A 109 12.34 13.58 0.22
N PHE A 110 13.67 13.64 0.25
CA PHE A 110 14.46 14.71 -0.36
C PHE A 110 15.58 14.15 -1.20
N GLN A 111 15.88 14.87 -2.28
CA GLN A 111 17.09 14.71 -3.07
C GLN A 111 17.99 15.92 -2.88
N THR A 112 19.29 15.70 -2.63
CA THR A 112 20.29 16.76 -2.55
C THR A 112 20.64 17.26 -3.95
N ALA A 113 20.53 18.55 -4.18
CA ALA A 113 21.04 19.23 -5.37
C ALA A 113 22.16 20.18 -4.94
N ARG A 114 23.43 19.80 -5.24
CA ARG A 114 24.61 20.58 -4.89
C ARG A 114 25.07 21.41 -6.06
N THR A 115 25.35 22.66 -5.79
CA THR A 115 26.09 23.56 -6.69
C THR A 115 27.37 24.01 -5.99
N ARG A 116 28.25 24.70 -6.71
CA ARG A 116 29.49 25.22 -6.13
C ARG A 116 29.26 26.15 -4.92
N PHE A 117 28.08 26.77 -4.84
CA PHE A 117 27.80 27.84 -3.86
C PHE A 117 26.63 27.53 -2.93
N ASP A 118 25.85 26.49 -3.22
CA ASP A 118 24.61 26.23 -2.50
C ASP A 118 24.23 24.74 -2.49
N VAL A 119 23.56 24.34 -1.43
CA VAL A 119 22.99 22.99 -1.28
C VAL A 119 21.49 23.13 -1.14
N LYS A 120 20.73 22.57 -2.07
CA LYS A 120 19.26 22.57 -2.07
C LYS A 120 18.72 21.17 -1.86
N PHE A 121 17.62 21.07 -1.15
CA PHE A 121 16.91 19.83 -0.88
C PHE A 121 15.60 19.85 -1.65
N LYS A 122 15.54 19.09 -2.75
CA LYS A 122 14.33 19.00 -3.58
C LYS A 122 13.41 17.92 -3.03
N PRO A 123 12.11 18.22 -2.80
CA PRO A 123 11.14 17.19 -2.44
C PRO A 123 10.97 16.20 -3.59
N ILE A 124 10.94 14.91 -3.23
CA ILE A 124 10.70 13.80 -4.16
C ILE A 124 9.65 12.86 -3.57
N GLY A 125 8.97 12.09 -4.41
CA GLY A 125 7.90 11.21 -3.97
C GLY A 125 8.38 9.98 -3.22
N ASP A 126 9.54 9.43 -3.61
CA ASP A 126 10.17 8.28 -2.98
C ASP A 126 11.66 8.22 -3.39
N TRP A 127 12.44 7.39 -2.71
CA TRP A 127 13.82 7.11 -3.11
C TRP A 127 13.87 6.19 -4.33
N PRO A 128 14.87 6.38 -5.22
CA PRO A 128 15.10 5.42 -6.29
C PRO A 128 15.57 4.08 -5.72
N LEU A 129 15.24 3.00 -6.42
CA LEU A 129 15.80 1.68 -6.16
C LEU A 129 17.23 1.62 -6.70
N GLY A 130 18.20 1.32 -5.83
CA GLY A 130 19.61 1.30 -6.19
C GLY A 130 20.25 2.69 -6.21
N ASP A 131 21.34 2.82 -6.97
CA ASP A 131 22.15 4.04 -7.06
C ASP A 131 21.77 4.92 -8.28
N GLU A 132 20.62 4.65 -8.88
CA GLU A 132 20.14 5.36 -10.06
C GLU A 132 19.87 6.84 -9.72
N SER A 133 20.45 7.74 -10.48
CA SER A 133 20.09 9.16 -10.43
C SER A 133 18.66 9.30 -10.91
N ILE A 134 17.86 10.08 -10.18
CA ILE A 134 16.50 10.43 -10.60
C ILE A 134 16.62 11.26 -11.90
N GLY A 135 16.45 10.60 -13.03
CA GLY A 135 16.40 11.25 -14.34
C GLY A 135 15.06 11.93 -14.55
N THR A 136 15.01 12.88 -15.48
CA THR A 136 13.78 13.60 -15.87
C THR A 136 12.74 12.70 -16.56
N ARG A 137 13.06 11.44 -16.80
CA ARG A 137 12.18 10.41 -17.35
C ARG A 137 12.25 9.16 -16.48
N ASP A 138 11.61 9.19 -15.32
CA ASP A 138 11.46 8.03 -14.44
C ASP A 138 10.49 6.99 -14.99
N VAL A 139 10.66 6.63 -16.26
CA VAL A 139 9.97 5.48 -16.87
C VAL A 139 10.42 4.17 -16.21
N VAL A 140 11.55 4.19 -15.52
CA VAL A 140 12.18 2.98 -14.95
C VAL A 140 11.57 2.59 -13.60
N SER A 141 11.08 3.53 -12.79
CA SER A 141 10.58 3.22 -11.44
C SER A 141 9.29 2.40 -11.46
N HIS A 142 8.41 2.61 -12.44
CA HIS A 142 7.16 1.86 -12.54
C HIS A 142 7.32 0.45 -13.16
N ALA A 143 8.43 0.18 -13.81
CA ALA A 143 8.77 -1.17 -14.28
C ALA A 143 9.26 -2.07 -13.14
N LYS A 144 9.85 -1.48 -12.09
CA LYS A 144 10.38 -2.21 -10.91
C LYS A 144 9.41 -2.09 -9.74
N LEU A 145 8.29 -2.81 -9.83
CA LEU A 145 7.38 -2.94 -8.70
C LEU A 145 8.03 -3.79 -7.61
N ARG A 146 7.78 -3.42 -6.35
CA ARG A 146 8.30 -4.12 -5.18
C ARG A 146 7.20 -4.82 -4.39
N ARG A 147 7.50 -5.98 -3.86
CA ARG A 147 6.63 -6.65 -2.91
C ARG A 147 6.54 -5.81 -1.64
N ALA A 148 5.33 -5.54 -1.18
CA ALA A 148 5.13 -4.70 -0.01
C ALA A 148 5.48 -5.44 1.29
N ASP A 149 6.23 -4.78 2.18
CA ASP A 149 6.25 -5.18 3.60
C ASP A 149 4.83 -4.97 4.18
N PRO A 150 4.28 -5.96 4.93
CA PRO A 150 2.91 -5.89 5.46
C PRO A 150 2.62 -4.64 6.31
N GLU A 151 3.58 -4.16 7.10
CA GLU A 151 3.40 -2.95 7.91
C GLU A 151 3.47 -1.67 7.07
N MET A 152 4.34 -1.66 6.05
CA MET A 152 4.44 -0.53 5.13
C MET A 152 3.21 -0.43 4.23
N LEU A 153 2.67 -1.55 3.75
CA LEU A 153 1.42 -1.54 2.99
C LEU A 153 0.25 -0.98 3.83
N ARG A 154 0.14 -1.45 5.07
CA ARG A 154 -0.88 -0.94 6.01
C ARG A 154 -0.70 0.55 6.27
N THR A 155 0.55 1.01 6.40
CA THR A 155 0.88 2.42 6.58
C THR A 155 0.53 3.24 5.34
N ALA A 156 0.85 2.76 4.14
CA ALA A 156 0.51 3.42 2.88
C ALA A 156 -1.02 3.55 2.71
N PHE A 157 -1.77 2.49 2.98
CA PHE A 157 -3.23 2.51 2.94
C PHE A 157 -3.81 3.51 3.94
N ARG A 158 -3.30 3.53 5.18
CA ARG A 158 -3.71 4.50 6.21
C ARG A 158 -3.40 5.93 5.79
N ARG A 159 -2.24 6.18 5.21
CA ARG A 159 -1.84 7.50 4.70
C ARG A 159 -2.78 7.97 3.58
N CYS A 160 -3.07 7.11 2.61
CA CYS A 160 -4.01 7.43 1.54
C CYS A 160 -5.40 7.78 2.09
N HIS A 161 -5.93 6.95 2.97
CA HIS A 161 -7.23 7.19 3.60
C HIS A 161 -7.26 8.50 4.41
N ASN A 162 -6.24 8.74 5.24
CA ASN A 162 -6.14 9.97 6.03
C ASN A 162 -5.98 11.20 5.13
N PHE A 163 -5.28 11.09 4.01
CA PHE A 163 -5.14 12.20 3.08
C PHE A 163 -6.50 12.60 2.50
N ILE A 164 -7.29 11.65 2.03
CA ILE A 164 -8.61 11.93 1.48
C ILE A 164 -9.52 12.52 2.58
N HIS A 165 -9.62 11.85 3.73
CA HIS A 165 -10.54 12.27 4.78
C HIS A 165 -10.12 13.58 5.45
N GLY A 166 -8.83 13.75 5.75
CA GLY A 166 -8.31 14.92 6.47
C GLY A 166 -8.04 16.14 5.60
N ASN A 167 -7.68 15.96 4.31
CA ASN A 167 -7.28 17.04 3.44
C ASN A 167 -8.36 17.43 2.42
N GLU A 168 -9.17 16.46 1.94
CA GLU A 168 -10.26 16.72 0.99
C GLU A 168 -11.59 16.99 1.68
N GLY A 169 -11.69 16.74 2.98
CA GLY A 169 -12.94 16.93 3.73
C GLY A 169 -14.07 15.96 3.34
N MET A 170 -13.73 14.86 2.66
CA MET A 170 -14.72 13.89 2.24
C MET A 170 -15.29 13.09 3.42
N PRO A 171 -16.60 12.75 3.42
CA PRO A 171 -17.15 11.76 4.34
C PRO A 171 -16.37 10.45 4.26
N LYS A 172 -16.30 9.72 5.39
CA LYS A 172 -15.51 8.48 5.49
C LYS A 172 -15.89 7.45 4.42
N ASP A 173 -17.18 7.22 4.20
CA ASP A 173 -17.67 6.28 3.19
C ASP A 173 -17.24 6.69 1.77
N ALA A 174 -17.35 7.97 1.43
CA ALA A 174 -16.89 8.48 0.14
C ALA A 174 -15.36 8.33 -0.01
N ALA A 175 -14.59 8.67 1.01
CA ALA A 175 -13.14 8.51 1.03
C ALA A 175 -12.73 7.04 0.82
N PHE A 176 -13.44 6.10 1.46
CA PHE A 176 -13.24 4.68 1.30
C PHE A 176 -13.43 4.22 -0.15
N TRP A 177 -14.55 4.62 -0.79
CA TRP A 177 -14.80 4.25 -2.18
C TRP A 177 -13.78 4.85 -3.14
N GLN A 178 -13.43 6.13 -2.98
CA GLN A 178 -12.40 6.78 -3.79
C GLN A 178 -11.05 6.06 -3.71
N PHE A 179 -10.67 5.62 -2.50
CA PHE A 179 -9.47 4.83 -2.31
C PHE A 179 -9.56 3.48 -3.04
N LEU A 180 -10.66 2.75 -2.91
CA LEU A 180 -10.84 1.46 -3.58
C LEU A 180 -10.82 1.58 -5.10
N TYR A 181 -11.41 2.63 -5.67
CA TYR A 181 -11.38 2.86 -7.11
C TYR A 181 -9.93 2.95 -7.62
N LEU A 182 -9.04 3.59 -6.87
CA LEU A 182 -7.63 3.66 -7.21
C LEU A 182 -6.90 2.34 -7.04
N ILE A 183 -7.22 1.56 -6.00
CA ILE A 183 -6.68 0.20 -5.85
C ILE A 183 -7.04 -0.66 -7.07
N PHE A 184 -8.29 -0.62 -7.51
CA PHE A 184 -8.73 -1.38 -8.69
C PHE A 184 -8.04 -0.90 -9.98
N ALA A 185 -7.91 0.42 -10.16
CA ALA A 185 -7.18 0.99 -11.28
C ALA A 185 -5.71 0.53 -11.29
N LYS A 186 -5.06 0.52 -10.13
CA LYS A 186 -3.68 0.03 -9.94
C LYS A 186 -3.56 -1.45 -10.28
N MET A 187 -4.44 -2.30 -9.74
CA MET A 187 -4.41 -3.75 -9.98
C MET A 187 -4.71 -4.10 -11.45
N PHE A 188 -5.56 -3.32 -12.10
CA PHE A 188 -5.82 -3.48 -13.52
C PHE A 188 -4.59 -3.15 -14.36
N ASP A 189 -3.89 -2.08 -14.01
CA ASP A 189 -2.71 -1.59 -14.70
C ASP A 189 -1.50 -2.53 -14.52
N GLU A 190 -1.35 -3.15 -13.36
CA GLU A 190 -0.26 -4.12 -13.09
C GLU A 190 -0.25 -5.33 -14.05
N ARG A 191 -1.39 -5.64 -14.66
CA ARG A 191 -1.52 -6.75 -15.63
C ARG A 191 -1.10 -6.37 -17.02
N GLN A 192 -0.90 -5.08 -17.27
CA GLN A 192 -0.40 -4.61 -18.54
C GLN A 192 1.10 -4.87 -18.65
N PRO A 193 1.64 -5.03 -19.86
CA PRO A 193 3.08 -4.99 -20.07
C PRO A 193 3.70 -3.75 -19.43
N ALA A 194 4.94 -3.86 -18.94
CA ALA A 194 5.58 -2.80 -18.17
C ALA A 194 5.63 -1.45 -18.91
N ASP A 195 5.84 -1.49 -20.20
CA ASP A 195 5.86 -0.32 -21.10
C ASP A 195 4.48 0.32 -21.35
N ALA A 196 3.42 -0.45 -21.15
CA ALA A 196 2.03 0.01 -21.31
C ALA A 196 1.39 0.50 -20.00
N ARG A 197 2.07 0.37 -18.87
CA ARG A 197 1.55 0.78 -17.56
C ARG A 197 1.38 2.30 -17.48
N ARG A 198 0.28 2.72 -16.86
CA ARG A 198 -0.13 4.13 -16.72
C ARG A 198 -0.27 4.59 -15.26
N PHE A 199 -0.37 3.65 -14.32
CA PHE A 199 -0.50 3.95 -12.89
C PHE A 199 0.87 4.18 -12.25
N TRP A 200 1.45 5.34 -12.48
CA TRP A 200 2.75 5.75 -11.94
C TRP A 200 2.82 7.27 -11.75
N ALA A 201 3.75 7.70 -10.92
CA ALA A 201 4.10 9.10 -10.73
C ALA A 201 5.62 9.27 -10.84
N GLY A 202 6.07 10.26 -11.60
CA GLY A 202 7.47 10.66 -11.61
C GLY A 202 7.87 11.28 -10.27
N ALA A 203 9.15 11.25 -9.94
CA ALA A 203 9.67 11.64 -8.63
C ALA A 203 9.23 13.02 -8.16
N THR A 204 9.07 13.99 -9.06
CA THR A 204 8.68 15.37 -8.75
C THR A 204 7.26 15.74 -9.21
N GLU A 205 6.59 14.90 -10.01
CA GLU A 205 5.30 15.23 -10.63
C GLU A 205 4.22 15.63 -9.62
N GLN A 206 4.20 15.01 -8.44
CA GLN A 206 3.19 15.33 -7.42
C GLN A 206 3.35 16.74 -6.80
N PHE A 207 4.50 17.38 -6.97
CA PHE A 207 4.79 18.69 -6.40
C PHE A 207 4.50 19.85 -7.37
N GLU A 208 4.25 19.56 -8.64
CA GLU A 208 3.99 20.54 -9.70
C GLU A 208 2.58 20.38 -10.27
N ASP A 209 1.88 21.49 -10.56
CA ASP A 209 0.51 21.45 -11.10
C ASP A 209 0.44 20.77 -12.46
N SER A 210 1.43 20.97 -13.32
CA SER A 210 1.56 20.31 -14.61
C SER A 210 1.69 18.80 -14.47
N GLY A 211 2.51 18.34 -13.52
CA GLY A 211 2.73 16.94 -13.18
C GLY A 211 1.48 16.27 -12.61
N ARG A 212 0.79 16.92 -11.66
CA ARG A 212 -0.48 16.44 -11.10
C ARG A 212 -1.54 16.22 -12.19
N LYS A 213 -1.67 17.17 -13.11
CA LYS A 213 -2.58 17.04 -14.27
C LYS A 213 -2.16 15.93 -15.23
N ALA A 214 -0.84 15.69 -15.39
CA ALA A 214 -0.33 14.58 -16.19
C ALA A 214 -0.68 13.23 -15.56
N ILE A 215 -0.52 13.08 -14.25
CA ILE A 215 -0.94 11.88 -13.51
C ILE A 215 -2.45 11.63 -13.70
N ARG A 216 -3.29 12.66 -13.54
CA ARG A 216 -4.74 12.54 -13.75
C ARG A 216 -5.07 11.99 -15.14
N ARG A 217 -4.49 12.56 -16.18
CA ARG A 217 -4.72 12.14 -17.58
C ARG A 217 -4.31 10.68 -17.84
N ARG A 218 -3.28 10.17 -17.12
CA ARG A 218 -2.86 8.78 -17.25
C ARG A 218 -3.77 7.81 -16.51
N VAL A 219 -4.19 8.17 -15.30
CA VAL A 219 -4.83 7.24 -14.34
C VAL A 219 -6.34 7.17 -14.49
N LEU A 220 -7.04 8.28 -14.73
CA LEU A 220 -8.51 8.26 -14.82
C LEU A 220 -9.06 7.27 -15.86
N PRO A 221 -8.48 7.16 -17.08
CA PRO A 221 -8.97 6.20 -18.07
C PRO A 221 -8.88 4.75 -17.60
N LEU A 222 -7.93 4.40 -16.72
CA LEU A 222 -7.84 3.06 -16.17
C LEU A 222 -9.09 2.66 -15.39
N PHE A 223 -9.66 3.58 -14.62
CA PHE A 223 -10.87 3.29 -13.86
C PHE A 223 -12.10 3.07 -14.77
N GLU A 224 -12.18 3.76 -15.89
CA GLU A 224 -13.23 3.49 -16.89
C GLU A 224 -13.12 2.07 -17.49
N GLU A 225 -11.90 1.61 -17.71
CA GLU A 225 -11.64 0.24 -18.17
C GLU A 225 -11.98 -0.79 -17.08
N VAL A 226 -11.67 -0.49 -15.82
CA VAL A 226 -12.04 -1.30 -14.65
C VAL A 226 -13.56 -1.47 -14.55
N LYS A 227 -14.33 -0.40 -14.66
CA LYS A 227 -15.81 -0.46 -14.60
C LYS A 227 -16.39 -1.38 -15.65
N LYS A 228 -15.84 -1.35 -16.88
CA LYS A 228 -16.25 -2.25 -17.95
C LYS A 228 -15.93 -3.71 -17.65
N LYS A 229 -14.75 -3.98 -17.10
CA LYS A 229 -14.29 -5.34 -16.78
C LYS A 229 -15.05 -5.96 -15.59
N HIS A 230 -15.38 -5.15 -14.59
CA HIS A 230 -16.03 -5.56 -13.36
C HIS A 230 -17.45 -4.96 -13.26
N SER A 231 -18.26 -5.16 -14.31
CA SER A 231 -19.62 -4.63 -14.39
C SER A 231 -20.60 -5.23 -13.35
N SER A 232 -20.25 -6.36 -12.73
CA SER A 232 -20.95 -6.94 -11.59
C SER A 232 -20.75 -6.13 -10.30
N ILE A 233 -19.61 -5.46 -10.15
CA ILE A 233 -19.23 -4.68 -8.97
C ILE A 233 -19.58 -3.20 -9.16
N PHE A 234 -19.31 -2.66 -10.35
CA PHE A 234 -19.50 -1.25 -10.67
C PHE A 234 -20.77 -1.03 -11.50
N ARG A 235 -21.57 -0.04 -11.08
CA ARG A 235 -22.81 0.33 -11.76
C ARG A 235 -22.59 1.22 -13.01
N GLY A 236 -21.34 1.68 -13.20
CA GLY A 236 -20.95 2.54 -14.32
C GLY A 236 -21.01 4.05 -14.07
N ASN A 237 -21.70 4.47 -13.01
CA ASN A 237 -21.83 5.88 -12.62
C ASN A 237 -20.83 6.34 -11.55
N GLU A 238 -19.94 5.45 -11.13
CA GLU A 238 -18.87 5.79 -10.19
C GLU A 238 -17.80 6.64 -10.87
N GLU A 239 -17.31 7.65 -10.13
CA GLU A 239 -16.29 8.56 -10.61
C GLU A 239 -15.18 8.78 -9.55
N ILE A 240 -13.96 8.98 -10.01
CA ILE A 240 -12.86 9.44 -9.16
C ILE A 240 -12.95 10.97 -9.08
N THR A 241 -13.45 11.48 -7.94
CA THR A 241 -13.68 12.90 -7.68
C THR A 241 -12.58 13.58 -6.87
N LEU A 242 -11.48 12.88 -6.63
CA LEU A 242 -10.32 13.41 -5.90
C LEU A 242 -9.73 14.64 -6.60
N SER A 243 -9.23 15.61 -5.82
CA SER A 243 -8.42 16.70 -6.37
C SER A 243 -7.15 16.18 -7.05
N ASP A 244 -6.53 16.98 -7.91
CA ASP A 244 -5.26 16.62 -8.56
C ASP A 244 -4.16 16.35 -7.53
N ARG A 245 -4.19 17.06 -6.40
CA ARG A 245 -3.26 16.89 -5.28
C ARG A 245 -3.46 15.54 -4.59
N ALA A 246 -4.69 15.19 -4.23
CA ALA A 246 -4.98 13.92 -3.56
C ALA A 246 -4.72 12.74 -4.48
N LEU A 247 -5.16 12.82 -5.73
CA LEU A 247 -4.92 11.78 -6.72
C LEU A 247 -3.42 11.51 -6.91
N SER A 248 -2.62 12.56 -7.12
CA SER A 248 -1.18 12.41 -7.33
C SER A 248 -0.46 11.86 -6.11
N PHE A 249 -0.84 12.28 -4.91
CA PHE A 249 -0.32 11.72 -3.67
C PHE A 249 -0.60 10.22 -3.58
N MET A 250 -1.84 9.80 -3.81
CA MET A 250 -2.23 8.38 -3.72
C MET A 250 -1.57 7.53 -4.79
N VAL A 251 -1.48 8.04 -6.01
CA VAL A 251 -0.78 7.33 -7.10
C VAL A 251 0.69 7.13 -6.73
N ASN A 252 1.36 8.15 -6.21
CA ASN A 252 2.75 8.02 -5.75
C ASN A 252 2.91 6.98 -4.63
N GLU A 253 1.99 6.97 -3.65
CA GLU A 253 2.06 6.02 -2.54
C GLU A 253 1.85 4.57 -2.98
N LEU A 254 0.96 4.33 -3.93
CA LEU A 254 0.54 2.99 -4.34
C LEU A 254 1.34 2.43 -5.52
N ALA A 255 1.84 3.30 -6.42
CA ALA A 255 2.48 2.90 -7.67
C ALA A 255 3.68 1.97 -7.48
N LYS A 256 4.41 2.15 -6.39
CA LYS A 256 5.64 1.41 -6.08
C LYS A 256 5.42 -0.07 -5.76
N TYR A 257 4.22 -0.47 -5.33
CA TYR A 257 3.94 -1.83 -4.87
C TYR A 257 3.41 -2.72 -5.99
N ASP A 258 3.76 -3.99 -5.94
CA ASP A 258 3.18 -5.09 -6.72
C ASP A 258 2.07 -5.75 -5.89
N PHE A 259 0.82 -5.38 -6.13
CA PHE A 259 -0.31 -5.98 -5.44
C PHE A 259 -0.58 -7.42 -5.91
N GLY A 260 -0.20 -7.75 -7.13
CA GLY A 260 -0.31 -9.10 -7.64
C GLY A 260 0.52 -10.09 -6.83
N ARG A 261 1.78 -9.74 -6.56
CA ARG A 261 2.75 -10.56 -5.82
C ARG A 261 2.76 -10.31 -4.31
N THR A 262 2.03 -9.29 -3.83
CA THR A 262 1.89 -9.04 -2.39
C THR A 262 1.01 -10.10 -1.76
N ASP A 263 1.41 -10.55 -0.59
CA ASP A 263 0.76 -11.58 0.20
C ASP A 263 -0.75 -11.30 0.44
N VAL A 264 -1.58 -12.34 0.35
CA VAL A 264 -3.03 -12.26 0.52
C VAL A 264 -3.39 -11.73 1.92
N ASP A 265 -2.71 -12.23 2.96
CA ASP A 265 -2.93 -11.78 4.33
C ASP A 265 -2.51 -10.32 4.54
N ALA A 266 -1.40 -9.89 3.94
CA ALA A 266 -0.93 -8.51 4.00
C ALA A 266 -1.96 -7.55 3.36
N LYS A 267 -2.48 -7.88 2.19
CA LYS A 267 -3.55 -7.11 1.52
C LYS A 267 -4.82 -7.07 2.35
N GLY A 268 -5.26 -8.21 2.86
CA GLY A 268 -6.44 -8.31 3.73
C GLY A 268 -6.28 -7.51 5.03
N ALA A 269 -5.09 -7.51 5.63
CA ALA A 269 -4.80 -6.73 6.82
C ALA A 269 -4.84 -5.22 6.56
N ALA A 270 -4.25 -4.78 5.45
CA ALA A 270 -4.28 -3.38 5.03
C ALA A 270 -5.71 -2.92 4.70
N TYR A 271 -6.48 -3.75 4.02
CA TYR A 271 -7.89 -3.51 3.72
C TYR A 271 -8.73 -3.35 5.00
N GLN A 272 -8.59 -4.27 5.95
CA GLN A 272 -9.34 -4.22 7.22
C GLN A 272 -8.99 -2.99 8.08
N GLU A 273 -7.77 -2.50 8.00
CA GLU A 273 -7.38 -1.26 8.69
C GLU A 273 -8.25 -0.07 8.25
N ILE A 274 -8.51 0.02 6.95
CA ILE A 274 -9.30 1.12 6.37
C ILE A 274 -10.79 0.92 6.65
N VAL A 275 -11.29 -0.29 6.38
CA VAL A 275 -12.69 -0.62 6.62
C VAL A 275 -13.03 -0.48 8.11
N GLY A 276 -12.16 -0.96 8.99
CA GLY A 276 -12.33 -0.84 10.44
C GLY A 276 -12.38 0.60 10.91
N THR A 277 -11.62 1.50 10.29
CA THR A 277 -11.65 2.93 10.60
C THR A 277 -12.96 3.59 10.16
N ASN A 278 -13.56 3.13 9.06
CA ASN A 278 -14.83 3.65 8.53
C ASN A 278 -16.06 3.13 9.27
N LEU A 279 -16.08 1.86 9.65
CA LEU A 279 -17.27 1.20 10.17
C LEU A 279 -17.32 1.16 11.70
N ARG A 280 -16.20 1.36 12.40
CA ARG A 280 -16.19 1.44 13.87
C ARG A 280 -16.86 2.72 14.32
N GLY A 281 -17.99 2.58 14.98
CA GLY A 281 -18.71 3.65 15.66
C GLY A 281 -19.99 4.13 15.00
N ASP A 282 -20.09 4.17 13.69
CA ASP A 282 -21.27 4.71 12.99
C ASP A 282 -22.32 3.65 12.66
N ARG A 283 -21.92 2.37 12.53
CA ARG A 283 -22.83 1.25 12.17
C ARG A 283 -22.89 0.13 13.20
N GLY A 284 -22.26 0.28 14.37
CA GLY A 284 -22.32 -0.73 15.44
C GLY A 284 -21.72 -2.09 15.07
N GLN A 285 -20.88 -2.15 14.04
CA GLN A 285 -20.34 -3.41 13.56
C GLN A 285 -19.07 -3.79 14.32
N TYR A 286 -19.02 -5.05 14.73
CA TYR A 286 -17.87 -5.67 15.38
C TYR A 286 -17.19 -6.60 14.40
N PHE A 287 -15.87 -6.45 14.29
CA PHE A 287 -15.05 -7.34 13.47
C PHE A 287 -14.49 -8.46 14.33
N THR A 288 -14.65 -9.70 13.88
CA THR A 288 -14.00 -10.84 14.51
C THR A 288 -12.48 -10.65 14.48
N PRO A 289 -11.77 -10.81 15.61
CA PRO A 289 -10.32 -10.67 15.64
C PRO A 289 -9.64 -11.62 14.65
N ARG A 290 -8.66 -11.11 13.88
CA ARG A 290 -7.98 -11.90 12.85
C ARG A 290 -7.36 -13.19 13.37
N GLY A 291 -6.78 -13.18 14.57
CA GLY A 291 -6.22 -14.38 15.19
C GLY A 291 -7.26 -15.48 15.42
N ALA A 292 -8.48 -15.09 15.82
CA ALA A 292 -9.59 -16.04 15.97
C ALA A 292 -10.05 -16.59 14.62
N ILE A 293 -10.17 -15.72 13.59
CA ILE A 293 -10.53 -16.14 12.23
C ILE A 293 -9.50 -17.15 11.70
N LYS A 294 -8.20 -16.83 11.77
CA LYS A 294 -7.13 -17.72 11.33
C LYS A 294 -7.18 -19.08 12.04
N LEU A 295 -7.32 -19.06 13.37
CA LEU A 295 -7.41 -20.29 14.15
C LEU A 295 -8.60 -21.16 13.69
N MET A 296 -9.78 -20.57 13.47
CA MET A 296 -10.95 -21.31 13.02
C MET A 296 -10.76 -21.88 11.62
N VAL A 297 -10.18 -21.13 10.69
CA VAL A 297 -9.89 -21.60 9.33
C VAL A 297 -8.84 -22.72 9.34
N GLU A 298 -7.79 -22.62 10.15
CA GLU A 298 -6.79 -23.69 10.31
C GLU A 298 -7.38 -24.97 10.91
N ILE A 299 -8.32 -24.86 11.86
CA ILE A 299 -9.01 -26.02 12.44
C ILE A 299 -9.95 -26.69 11.42
N LEU A 300 -10.66 -25.90 10.62
CA LEU A 300 -11.57 -26.40 9.60
C LEU A 300 -10.83 -26.99 8.39
N ASP A 301 -9.62 -26.53 8.14
CA ASP A 301 -8.72 -26.96 7.05
C ASP A 301 -9.43 -27.12 5.69
N PRO A 302 -10.06 -26.06 5.15
CA PRO A 302 -10.82 -26.14 3.92
C PRO A 302 -9.96 -26.64 2.75
N GLN A 303 -10.49 -27.61 2.00
CA GLN A 303 -9.79 -28.25 0.88
C GLN A 303 -10.15 -27.58 -0.46
N PRO A 304 -9.26 -27.65 -1.49
CA PRO A 304 -9.50 -27.02 -2.80
C PRO A 304 -10.79 -27.42 -3.52
N GLY A 305 -11.33 -28.60 -3.22
CA GLY A 305 -12.57 -29.12 -3.82
C GLY A 305 -13.84 -28.82 -3.01
N GLU A 306 -13.71 -28.27 -1.82
CA GLU A 306 -14.84 -28.01 -0.93
C GLU A 306 -15.46 -26.63 -1.18
N ARG A 307 -16.76 -26.52 -0.91
CA ARG A 307 -17.47 -25.24 -0.92
C ARG A 307 -17.40 -24.59 0.46
N VAL A 308 -17.07 -23.30 0.47
CA VAL A 308 -17.01 -22.49 1.68
C VAL A 308 -18.06 -21.40 1.61
N LEU A 309 -18.92 -21.31 2.63
CA LEU A 309 -19.95 -20.30 2.79
C LEU A 309 -19.76 -19.55 4.09
N ASP A 310 -19.71 -18.22 4.01
CA ASP A 310 -19.85 -17.32 5.17
C ASP A 310 -21.22 -16.62 5.08
N PRO A 311 -22.21 -17.04 5.90
CA PRO A 311 -23.59 -16.52 5.82
C PRO A 311 -23.76 -15.13 6.44
N ALA A 312 -22.73 -14.56 7.05
CA ALA A 312 -22.71 -13.22 7.63
C ALA A 312 -21.33 -12.59 7.40
N CYS A 313 -20.95 -12.49 6.11
CA CYS A 313 -19.57 -12.32 5.70
C CYS A 313 -18.94 -10.96 6.07
N GLY A 314 -19.77 -9.97 6.42
CA GLY A 314 -19.27 -8.65 6.81
C GLY A 314 -18.39 -8.05 5.71
N THR A 315 -17.11 -7.86 6.02
CA THR A 315 -16.08 -7.38 5.08
C THR A 315 -15.20 -8.50 4.51
N GLY A 316 -15.63 -9.75 4.66
CA GLY A 316 -14.99 -10.93 4.09
C GLY A 316 -13.82 -11.50 4.91
N GLY A 317 -13.80 -11.28 6.22
CA GLY A 317 -12.68 -11.72 7.06
C GLY A 317 -12.39 -13.21 6.96
N PHE A 318 -13.40 -14.08 7.10
CA PHE A 318 -13.27 -15.53 6.96
C PHE A 318 -12.96 -15.96 5.52
N LEU A 319 -13.59 -15.31 4.54
CA LEU A 319 -13.35 -15.60 3.12
C LEU A 319 -11.89 -15.33 2.74
N ILE A 320 -11.32 -14.19 3.17
CA ILE A 320 -9.91 -13.85 2.91
C ILE A 320 -8.95 -14.79 3.66
N ALA A 321 -9.26 -15.17 4.89
CA ALA A 321 -8.44 -16.13 5.62
C ALA A 321 -8.45 -17.52 4.97
N THR A 322 -9.59 -17.94 4.41
CA THR A 322 -9.69 -19.15 3.59
C THR A 322 -8.81 -19.07 2.34
N LEU A 323 -8.82 -17.92 1.66
CA LEU A 323 -7.96 -17.72 0.48
C LEU A 323 -6.47 -17.73 0.85
N ASP A 324 -6.10 -17.14 1.97
CA ASP A 324 -4.73 -17.18 2.48
C ASP A 324 -4.30 -18.62 2.82
N HIS A 325 -5.15 -19.38 3.49
CA HIS A 325 -4.92 -20.78 3.81
C HIS A 325 -4.70 -21.63 2.55
N LEU A 326 -5.58 -21.53 1.57
CA LEU A 326 -5.45 -22.26 0.31
C LEU A 326 -4.26 -21.80 -0.52
N ASN A 327 -3.95 -20.51 -0.53
CA ASN A 327 -2.77 -20.01 -1.22
C ASN A 327 -1.48 -20.62 -0.66
N ARG A 328 -1.34 -20.68 0.67
CA ARG A 328 -0.21 -21.35 1.34
C ARG A 328 -0.15 -22.84 1.01
N ARG A 329 -1.29 -23.52 0.98
CA ARG A 329 -1.37 -24.92 0.59
C ARG A 329 -0.91 -25.14 -0.84
N PHE A 330 -1.37 -24.34 -1.81
CA PHE A 330 -0.97 -24.45 -3.21
C PHE A 330 0.53 -24.26 -3.39
N HIS A 331 1.13 -23.31 -2.67
CA HIS A 331 2.58 -23.12 -2.66
C HIS A 331 3.32 -24.33 -2.09
N ALA A 332 2.81 -24.91 -1.01
CA ALA A 332 3.39 -26.13 -0.43
C ALA A 332 3.31 -27.35 -1.35
N GLU A 333 2.19 -27.51 -2.07
CA GLU A 333 2.00 -28.58 -3.06
C GLU A 333 2.98 -28.47 -4.24
N GLU A 334 3.28 -27.27 -4.69
CA GLU A 334 4.24 -27.01 -5.78
C GLU A 334 5.68 -26.89 -5.27
N SER A 335 5.91 -27.01 -3.94
CA SER A 335 7.23 -26.84 -3.29
C SER A 335 7.89 -25.50 -3.58
N VAL A 336 7.09 -24.45 -3.76
CA VAL A 336 7.52 -23.09 -4.05
C VAL A 336 7.35 -22.22 -2.81
N ALA A 337 8.41 -21.55 -2.37
CA ALA A 337 8.32 -20.61 -1.25
C ALA A 337 7.57 -19.35 -1.66
N LEU A 338 6.77 -18.81 -0.74
CA LEU A 338 6.06 -17.54 -0.95
C LEU A 338 7.05 -16.42 -1.26
N GLY A 339 6.97 -15.87 -2.45
CA GLY A 339 7.80 -14.75 -2.91
C GLY A 339 8.99 -15.13 -3.78
N ASP A 340 9.26 -16.43 -3.91
CA ASP A 340 10.34 -16.96 -4.76
C ASP A 340 9.78 -17.56 -6.07
N GLU A 341 8.47 -17.35 -6.34
CA GLU A 341 7.80 -17.89 -7.50
C GLU A 341 8.40 -17.31 -8.81
N SER A 342 8.67 -18.18 -9.76
CA SER A 342 8.84 -17.80 -11.16
C SER A 342 7.55 -17.16 -11.71
N THR A 343 7.62 -16.50 -12.83
CA THR A 343 6.41 -15.89 -13.44
C THR A 343 5.37 -16.94 -13.82
N GLU A 344 5.80 -18.11 -14.26
CA GLU A 344 4.92 -19.22 -14.66
C GLU A 344 4.21 -19.83 -13.44
N GLU A 345 4.96 -20.14 -12.38
CA GLU A 345 4.41 -20.64 -11.11
C GLU A 345 3.43 -19.65 -10.50
N PHE A 346 3.77 -18.38 -10.48
CA PHE A 346 2.87 -17.33 -9.99
C PHE A 346 1.54 -17.28 -10.77
N LEU A 347 1.57 -17.41 -12.09
CA LEU A 347 0.36 -17.40 -12.91
C LEU A 347 -0.47 -18.67 -12.66
N SER A 348 0.15 -19.83 -12.55
CA SER A 348 -0.49 -21.12 -12.22
C SER A 348 -1.20 -21.07 -10.87
N LEU A 349 -0.48 -20.65 -9.81
CA LEU A 349 -1.02 -20.55 -8.45
C LEU A 349 -2.20 -19.58 -8.39
N ARG A 350 -2.10 -18.46 -9.09
CA ARG A 350 -3.15 -17.46 -9.17
C ARG A 350 -4.39 -17.94 -9.92
N GLU A 351 -4.23 -18.73 -10.98
CA GLU A 351 -5.34 -19.33 -11.71
C GLU A 351 -6.07 -20.35 -10.84
N ARG A 352 -5.34 -21.21 -10.11
CA ARG A 352 -5.92 -22.17 -9.15
C ARG A 352 -6.73 -21.44 -8.06
N LEU A 353 -6.19 -20.39 -7.47
CA LEU A 353 -6.89 -19.61 -6.46
C LEU A 353 -8.14 -18.92 -7.03
N GLY A 354 -8.06 -18.35 -8.23
CA GLY A 354 -9.18 -17.72 -8.92
C GLY A 354 -10.30 -18.73 -9.26
N ALA A 355 -9.94 -19.94 -9.68
CA ALA A 355 -10.89 -21.01 -9.95
C ALA A 355 -11.65 -21.44 -8.68
N PHE A 356 -10.96 -21.53 -7.54
CA PHE A 356 -11.60 -21.78 -6.25
C PHE A 356 -12.60 -20.68 -5.90
N VAL A 357 -12.20 -19.42 -6.00
CA VAL A 357 -13.04 -18.26 -5.70
C VAL A 357 -14.33 -18.28 -6.50
N THR A 358 -14.22 -18.49 -7.80
CA THR A 358 -15.38 -18.44 -8.69
C THR A 358 -16.35 -19.61 -8.49
N LYS A 359 -15.83 -20.80 -8.16
CA LYS A 359 -16.64 -22.03 -8.08
C LYS A 359 -17.08 -22.38 -6.68
N ASN A 360 -16.25 -22.10 -5.67
CA ASN A 360 -16.36 -22.70 -4.36
C ASN A 360 -16.48 -21.70 -3.21
N LEU A 361 -16.30 -20.39 -3.45
CA LEU A 361 -16.36 -19.38 -2.41
C LEU A 361 -17.69 -18.62 -2.45
N PHE A 362 -18.41 -18.66 -1.34
CA PHE A 362 -19.73 -18.06 -1.20
C PHE A 362 -19.81 -17.19 0.06
N GLY A 363 -20.57 -16.11 0.00
CA GLY A 363 -20.83 -15.27 1.14
C GLY A 363 -22.17 -14.56 1.03
N ALA A 364 -22.76 -14.24 2.18
CA ALA A 364 -23.98 -13.46 2.23
C ALA A 364 -23.89 -12.41 3.35
N ASP A 365 -24.51 -11.26 3.14
CA ASP A 365 -24.71 -10.28 4.19
C ASP A 365 -25.98 -9.47 3.93
N PHE A 366 -26.57 -8.94 5.01
CA PHE A 366 -27.77 -8.11 4.94
C PHE A 366 -27.47 -6.67 4.50
N ASP A 367 -26.24 -6.19 4.73
CA ASP A 367 -25.82 -4.84 4.35
C ASP A 367 -25.17 -4.86 2.94
N GLN A 368 -25.83 -4.21 1.98
CA GLN A 368 -25.33 -4.10 0.60
C GLN A 368 -23.94 -3.46 0.51
N PHE A 369 -23.61 -2.52 1.40
CA PHE A 369 -22.26 -1.92 1.45
C PHE A 369 -21.23 -2.98 1.79
N LEU A 370 -21.51 -3.87 2.75
CA LEU A 370 -20.59 -4.91 3.16
C LEU A 370 -20.41 -5.98 2.09
N VAL A 371 -21.48 -6.40 1.44
CA VAL A 371 -21.40 -7.33 0.29
C VAL A 371 -20.47 -6.77 -0.78
N ARG A 372 -20.66 -5.49 -1.14
CA ARG A 372 -19.81 -4.84 -2.14
C ARG A 372 -18.36 -4.68 -1.65
N ALA A 373 -18.16 -4.31 -0.38
CA ALA A 373 -16.84 -4.23 0.23
C ALA A 373 -16.15 -5.59 0.25
N THR A 374 -16.88 -6.66 0.60
CA THR A 374 -16.36 -8.03 0.55
C THR A 374 -15.97 -8.45 -0.86
N GLN A 375 -16.80 -8.16 -1.85
CA GLN A 375 -16.46 -8.45 -3.26
C GLN A 375 -15.14 -7.79 -3.66
N MET A 376 -14.98 -6.52 -3.32
CA MET A 376 -13.73 -5.80 -3.59
C MET A 376 -12.53 -6.40 -2.85
N ASN A 377 -12.69 -6.82 -1.60
CA ASN A 377 -11.64 -7.46 -0.83
C ASN A 377 -11.21 -8.80 -1.47
N VAL A 378 -12.18 -9.62 -1.87
CA VAL A 378 -11.92 -10.91 -2.54
C VAL A 378 -11.21 -10.70 -3.90
N VAL A 379 -11.68 -9.75 -4.72
CA VAL A 379 -11.02 -9.43 -5.99
C VAL A 379 -9.59 -8.91 -5.77
N MET A 380 -9.38 -8.10 -4.74
CA MET A 380 -8.03 -7.64 -4.38
C MET A 380 -7.11 -8.79 -3.96
N ALA A 381 -7.66 -9.78 -3.25
CA ALA A 381 -6.91 -10.94 -2.78
C ALA A 381 -6.57 -11.92 -3.91
N SER A 382 -7.54 -12.27 -4.75
CA SER A 382 -7.48 -13.39 -5.71
C SER A 382 -7.54 -12.99 -7.18
N ASN A 383 -7.94 -11.76 -7.46
CA ASN A 383 -8.25 -11.28 -8.80
C ASN A 383 -9.47 -11.96 -9.49
N ALA A 384 -10.31 -12.61 -8.71
CA ALA A 384 -11.53 -13.28 -9.16
C ALA A 384 -12.73 -12.80 -8.33
N GLU A 385 -13.92 -12.98 -8.88
CA GLU A 385 -15.18 -12.59 -8.24
C GLU A 385 -15.80 -13.79 -7.55
N ALA A 386 -16.15 -13.64 -6.25
CA ALA A 386 -16.83 -14.66 -5.47
C ALA A 386 -18.35 -14.61 -5.65
N ASN A 387 -19.03 -15.66 -5.22
CA ASN A 387 -20.48 -15.74 -5.21
C ASN A 387 -21.01 -15.05 -3.95
N LEU A 388 -21.30 -13.75 -4.01
CA LEU A 388 -21.76 -12.97 -2.88
C LEU A 388 -23.21 -12.52 -3.04
N PHE A 389 -23.99 -12.65 -1.97
CA PHE A 389 -25.43 -12.40 -1.99
C PHE A 389 -25.79 -11.31 -0.97
N HIS A 390 -26.56 -10.31 -1.43
CA HIS A 390 -27.21 -9.35 -0.55
C HIS A 390 -28.53 -9.94 -0.08
N MET A 391 -28.55 -10.54 1.11
CA MET A 391 -29.74 -11.20 1.64
C MET A 391 -29.69 -11.30 3.16
N ASN A 392 -30.85 -11.47 3.78
CA ASN A 392 -30.95 -11.89 5.17
C ASN A 392 -30.77 -13.41 5.24
N SER A 393 -29.66 -13.87 5.78
CA SER A 393 -29.33 -15.29 5.88
C SER A 393 -30.22 -16.09 6.86
N LEU A 394 -31.01 -15.40 7.69
CA LEU A 394 -32.00 -16.02 8.57
C LEU A 394 -33.36 -16.20 7.89
N GLU A 395 -33.56 -15.58 6.74
CA GLU A 395 -34.75 -15.69 5.91
C GLU A 395 -34.39 -16.46 4.64
N PHE A 396 -34.73 -17.76 4.59
CA PHE A 396 -34.52 -18.59 3.41
C PHE A 396 -35.79 -18.62 2.56
N PRO A 397 -35.98 -17.69 1.61
CA PRO A 397 -37.08 -17.82 0.66
C PRO A 397 -36.83 -19.06 -0.19
N ALA A 398 -37.88 -19.88 -0.35
CA ALA A 398 -37.83 -21.06 -1.19
C ALA A 398 -37.30 -20.71 -2.59
N GLY A 399 -36.19 -21.32 -3.00
CA GLY A 399 -35.58 -21.12 -4.30
C GLY A 399 -34.36 -20.19 -4.39
N HIS A 400 -34.03 -19.42 -3.34
CA HIS A 400 -32.88 -18.48 -3.40
C HIS A 400 -31.50 -19.16 -3.30
N LEU A 401 -31.45 -20.39 -2.82
CA LEU A 401 -30.23 -21.17 -2.69
C LEU A 401 -30.24 -22.44 -3.57
N ALA A 402 -31.14 -22.54 -4.55
CA ALA A 402 -31.13 -23.61 -5.52
C ALA A 402 -29.85 -23.52 -6.36
N GLY A 403 -28.80 -24.25 -5.95
CA GLY A 403 -27.50 -24.25 -6.63
C GLY A 403 -26.28 -23.94 -5.75
N VAL A 404 -26.48 -23.59 -4.46
CA VAL A 404 -25.41 -23.44 -3.47
C VAL A 404 -25.08 -24.79 -2.83
#